data_d42a0f0efa3f1541746e37e7e8b2c458
#
_entry.id   d42a0f0efa3f1541746e37e7e8b2c458
#
_cell.length_a   1.000
_cell.length_b   1.000
_cell.length_c   1.000
_cell.angle_alpha   90.00
_cell.angle_beta   90.00
_cell.angle_gamma   90.00
#
_symmetry.space_group_name_H-M   'P 1'
#
loop_
_entity.id
_entity.type
_entity.pdbx_description
1 polymer ?
#
loop_
_entity_poly.entity_id
_entity_poly.type
_entity_poly.pdbx_seq_one_letter_code
_entity_poly.pdbx_strand_id
1 'polypeptide(L)'
;MAASVHEICQYGEINIPGCCLIEVASISEKIGRITAISNLEAKPHLRKNNRIKSIHSSLKIEANSLTFGQVRDVINGKTVFGEQREIQEVKNAYAAYERLSEINPYNIRQLKQFHGIMTKYLVEESGEFRSGEEGVFNGNQCIFMAPPAQLVPQLMDELFTWMKEAKDNVHPLILSSVFHYEFVFIHPFSDGNGRMARLWHTAILSDWKPVFEYIPIESQIEKFQDEYYDAISRCHVAGESTIFIEFMLAQICLLYTSPSPRDPKTSR
;
A
#
# COMPACT_ATOMS: atom_id res chain seq x y z
N MET A 1 -18.31 7.26 -19.23
CA MET A 1 -18.57 5.82 -19.03
C MET A 1 -17.40 5.35 -18.20
N ALA A 2 -17.60 4.90 -16.97
CA ALA A 2 -16.52 4.30 -16.20
C ALA A 2 -16.16 2.98 -16.86
N ALA A 3 -14.89 2.83 -17.27
CA ALA A 3 -14.36 1.56 -17.71
C ALA A 3 -14.55 0.53 -16.59
N SER A 4 -15.04 -0.65 -16.90
CA SER A 4 -15.10 -1.73 -15.91
C SER A 4 -13.69 -2.24 -15.61
N VAL A 5 -13.47 -2.87 -14.45
CA VAL A 5 -12.21 -3.63 -14.18
C VAL A 5 -11.90 -4.57 -15.35
N HIS A 6 -12.94 -5.03 -16.05
CA HIS A 6 -12.89 -5.82 -17.28
C HIS A 6 -12.21 -5.10 -18.46
N GLU A 7 -12.30 -3.77 -18.55
CA GLU A 7 -11.67 -2.98 -19.61
C GLU A 7 -10.25 -2.54 -19.23
N ILE A 8 -9.97 -2.39 -17.95
CA ILE A 8 -8.64 -2.01 -17.41
C ILE A 8 -7.73 -3.23 -17.30
N CYS A 9 -8.29 -4.37 -16.91
CA CYS A 9 -7.63 -5.68 -16.92
C CYS A 9 -8.17 -6.55 -18.06
N GLN A 10 -8.17 -6.07 -19.31
CA GLN A 10 -8.51 -6.94 -20.45
C GLN A 10 -7.56 -8.13 -20.48
N TYR A 11 -8.10 -9.21 -19.99
CA TYR A 11 -7.61 -10.53 -19.76
C TYR A 11 -6.70 -11.07 -20.85
N GLY A 12 -5.50 -11.41 -20.45
CA GLY A 12 -4.61 -12.28 -21.16
C GLY A 12 -3.21 -11.75 -21.36
N GLU A 13 -3.01 -10.46 -21.57
CA GLU A 13 -1.67 -9.90 -21.75
C GLU A 13 -1.59 -8.56 -21.03
N ILE A 14 -1.13 -8.58 -19.76
CA ILE A 14 -0.57 -7.37 -19.16
C ILE A 14 0.64 -7.03 -20.03
N ASN A 15 0.52 -6.02 -20.86
CA ASN A 15 1.62 -5.57 -21.71
C ASN A 15 2.60 -4.80 -20.82
N ILE A 16 3.49 -5.55 -20.15
CA ILE A 16 4.47 -5.00 -19.24
C ILE A 16 5.60 -4.39 -20.07
N PRO A 17 5.82 -3.07 -20.00
CA PRO A 17 6.96 -2.44 -20.67
C PRO A 17 8.28 -3.11 -20.29
N GLY A 18 9.21 -3.20 -21.26
CA GLY A 18 10.51 -3.83 -21.01
C GLY A 18 11.31 -3.17 -19.86
N CYS A 19 11.08 -1.88 -19.59
CA CYS A 19 11.65 -1.18 -18.43
C CYS A 19 11.20 -1.80 -17.11
N CYS A 20 9.91 -2.11 -16.94
CA CYS A 20 9.39 -2.78 -15.74
C CYS A 20 10.04 -4.16 -15.51
N LEU A 21 10.30 -4.93 -16.57
CA LEU A 21 10.99 -6.22 -16.45
C LEU A 21 12.41 -6.07 -15.93
N ILE A 22 13.13 -5.04 -16.38
CA ILE A 22 14.49 -4.72 -15.90
C ILE A 22 14.44 -4.34 -14.40
N GLU A 23 13.48 -3.52 -14.01
CA GLU A 23 13.31 -3.13 -12.60
C GLU A 23 12.94 -4.32 -11.71
N VAL A 24 12.01 -5.18 -12.15
CA VAL A 24 11.65 -6.41 -11.45
C VAL A 24 12.88 -7.31 -11.24
N ALA A 25 13.71 -7.50 -12.27
CA ALA A 25 14.93 -8.28 -12.16
C ALA A 25 15.92 -7.65 -11.17
N SER A 26 16.14 -6.34 -11.26
CA SER A 26 17.02 -5.58 -10.35
C SER A 26 16.57 -5.65 -8.89
N ILE A 27 15.27 -5.46 -8.64
CA ILE A 27 14.68 -5.55 -7.29
C ILE A 27 14.83 -6.98 -6.76
N SER A 28 14.52 -8.00 -7.56
CA SER A 28 14.60 -9.41 -7.16
C SER A 28 16.01 -9.81 -6.78
N GLU A 29 17.02 -9.36 -7.53
CA GLU A 29 18.44 -9.59 -7.21
C GLU A 29 18.82 -8.92 -5.87
N LYS A 30 18.44 -7.66 -5.67
CA LYS A 30 18.73 -6.91 -4.44
C LYS A 30 18.08 -7.55 -3.21
N ILE A 31 16.83 -7.98 -3.35
CA ILE A 31 16.11 -8.72 -2.29
C ILE A 31 16.83 -10.03 -1.97
N GLY A 32 17.23 -10.78 -2.99
CA GLY A 32 18.02 -12.02 -2.81
C GLY A 32 19.31 -11.78 -2.01
N ARG A 33 20.04 -10.72 -2.33
CA ARG A 33 21.27 -10.32 -1.59
C ARG A 33 20.96 -9.93 -0.14
N ILE A 34 19.91 -9.13 0.10
CA ILE A 34 19.54 -8.72 1.46
C ILE A 34 19.11 -9.91 2.29
N THR A 35 18.30 -10.81 1.75
CA THR A 35 17.86 -12.01 2.45
C THR A 35 19.03 -12.92 2.81
N ALA A 36 20.04 -13.01 1.94
CA ALA A 36 21.23 -13.81 2.18
C ALA A 36 22.20 -13.21 3.21
N ILE A 37 22.30 -11.87 3.27
CA ILE A 37 23.31 -11.17 4.09
C ILE A 37 22.73 -10.65 5.40
N SER A 38 21.50 -10.11 5.37
CA SER A 38 20.88 -9.53 6.55
C SER A 38 19.97 -10.53 7.23
N ASN A 39 20.42 -11.05 8.36
CA ASN A 39 19.53 -11.79 9.25
C ASN A 39 18.58 -10.79 9.96
N LEU A 40 17.63 -10.21 9.17
CA LEU A 40 16.62 -9.28 9.67
C LEU A 40 15.74 -9.94 10.75
N GLU A 41 15.55 -11.26 10.64
CA GLU A 41 14.82 -12.04 11.65
C GLU A 41 15.51 -11.99 13.02
N ALA A 42 16.84 -11.92 13.04
CA ALA A 42 17.62 -11.80 14.27
C ALA A 42 17.74 -10.37 14.83
N LYS A 43 17.06 -9.37 14.23
CA LYS A 43 17.16 -7.95 14.65
C LYS A 43 15.80 -7.35 15.04
N PRO A 44 15.21 -7.72 16.20
CA PRO A 44 13.86 -7.29 16.61
C PRO A 44 13.69 -5.76 16.65
N HIS A 45 14.72 -5.04 17.11
CA HIS A 45 14.68 -3.58 17.19
C HIS A 45 14.58 -2.92 15.80
N LEU A 46 15.28 -3.46 14.80
CA LEU A 46 15.23 -2.93 13.44
C LEU A 46 13.85 -3.18 12.82
N ARG A 47 13.30 -4.38 13.01
CA ARG A 47 11.93 -4.73 12.56
C ARG A 47 10.90 -3.80 13.17
N LYS A 48 10.95 -3.60 14.51
CA LYS A 48 10.04 -2.68 15.21
C LYS A 48 10.15 -1.24 14.68
N ASN A 49 11.36 -0.73 14.50
CA ASN A 49 11.58 0.62 13.98
C ASN A 49 11.06 0.77 12.55
N ASN A 50 11.28 -0.20 11.68
CA ASN A 50 10.81 -0.16 10.31
C ASN A 50 9.27 -0.23 10.25
N ARG A 51 8.64 -1.06 11.07
CA ARG A 51 7.18 -1.11 11.21
C ARG A 51 6.61 0.25 11.68
N ILE A 52 7.22 0.88 12.69
CA ILE A 52 6.83 2.23 13.13
C ILE A 52 6.99 3.23 11.98
N LYS A 53 8.03 3.11 11.16
CA LYS A 53 8.25 3.97 10.00
C LYS A 53 7.17 3.78 8.93
N SER A 54 6.80 2.54 8.59
CA SER A 54 5.68 2.23 7.70
C SER A 54 4.38 2.85 8.19
N ILE A 55 4.04 2.66 9.46
CA ILE A 55 2.82 3.20 10.07
C ILE A 55 2.81 4.72 10.03
N HIS A 56 3.87 5.37 10.50
CA HIS A 56 3.99 6.83 10.50
C HIS A 56 3.82 7.39 9.09
N SER A 57 4.56 6.85 8.10
CA SER A 57 4.50 7.32 6.72
C SER A 57 3.13 7.08 6.09
N SER A 58 2.52 5.91 6.31
CA SER A 58 1.19 5.61 5.80
C SER A 58 0.12 6.55 6.36
N LEU A 59 0.21 6.91 7.64
CA LEU A 59 -0.72 7.86 8.27
C LEU A 59 -0.46 9.30 7.81
N LYS A 60 0.81 9.68 7.63
CA LYS A 60 1.18 11.02 7.19
C LYS A 60 0.73 11.33 5.77
N ILE A 61 0.71 10.34 4.87
CA ILE A 61 0.11 10.44 3.53
C ILE A 61 -1.38 10.84 3.63
N GLU A 62 -2.09 10.39 4.67
CA GLU A 62 -3.49 10.73 4.95
C GLU A 62 -3.63 11.95 5.88
N ALA A 63 -2.62 12.82 5.89
CA ALA A 63 -2.58 14.07 6.65
C ALA A 63 -2.63 13.94 8.19
N ASN A 64 -2.33 12.77 8.77
CA ASN A 64 -2.12 12.64 10.21
C ASN A 64 -0.91 13.49 10.64
N SER A 65 -1.10 14.36 11.62
CA SER A 65 -0.11 15.39 12.00
C SER A 65 0.91 14.92 13.03
N LEU A 66 0.74 13.72 13.60
CA LEU A 66 1.62 13.21 14.65
C LEU A 66 3.03 12.96 14.11
N THR A 67 4.02 13.47 14.84
CA THR A 67 5.43 13.23 14.51
C THR A 67 5.82 11.77 14.72
N PHE A 68 6.90 11.34 14.07
CA PHE A 68 7.45 9.99 14.26
C PHE A 68 7.69 9.63 15.74
N GLY A 69 8.13 10.61 16.56
CA GLY A 69 8.31 10.43 18.00
C GLY A 69 7.01 10.16 18.73
N GLN A 70 5.96 10.92 18.42
CA GLN A 70 4.63 10.73 18.98
C GLN A 70 4.01 9.41 18.58
N VAL A 71 4.08 9.02 17.29
CA VAL A 71 3.62 7.71 16.81
C VAL A 71 4.32 6.57 17.57
N ARG A 72 5.65 6.65 17.70
CA ARG A 72 6.42 5.68 18.50
C ARG A 72 5.98 5.63 19.96
N ASP A 73 5.69 6.78 20.58
CA ASP A 73 5.29 6.86 21.98
C ASP A 73 3.88 6.31 22.20
N VAL A 74 2.93 6.57 21.27
CA VAL A 74 1.59 5.92 21.26
C VAL A 74 1.73 4.39 21.18
N ILE A 75 2.56 3.88 20.26
CA ILE A 75 2.80 2.43 20.08
C ILE A 75 3.42 1.80 21.33
N ASN A 76 4.23 2.56 22.07
CA ASN A 76 4.83 2.11 23.34
C ASN A 76 3.92 2.33 24.56
N GLY A 77 2.66 2.73 24.38
CA GLY A 77 1.68 2.90 25.46
C GLY A 77 1.87 4.17 26.30
N LYS A 78 2.67 5.13 25.82
CA LYS A 78 2.86 6.41 26.52
C LYS A 78 1.73 7.38 26.18
N THR A 79 1.46 8.32 27.10
CA THR A 79 0.53 9.42 26.87
C THR A 79 1.14 10.41 25.87
N VAL A 80 0.38 10.76 24.83
CA VAL A 80 0.75 11.71 23.79
C VAL A 80 -0.32 12.79 23.69
N PHE A 81 0.11 14.04 23.54
CA PHE A 81 -0.79 15.15 23.23
C PHE A 81 -1.02 15.22 21.72
N GLY A 82 -2.26 15.20 21.30
CA GLY A 82 -2.69 15.23 19.90
C GLY A 82 -4.20 15.02 19.78
N GLU A 83 -4.72 15.09 18.58
CA GLU A 83 -6.13 14.80 18.31
C GLU A 83 -6.44 13.33 18.63
N GLN A 84 -7.57 13.09 19.32
CA GLN A 84 -7.94 11.72 19.72
C GLN A 84 -8.15 10.80 18.50
N ARG A 85 -8.66 11.35 17.39
CA ARG A 85 -8.82 10.63 16.13
C ARG A 85 -7.47 10.16 15.61
N GLU A 86 -6.47 11.04 15.53
CA GLU A 86 -5.12 10.72 15.03
C GLU A 86 -4.41 9.68 15.91
N ILE A 87 -4.55 9.80 17.24
CA ILE A 87 -4.02 8.81 18.18
C ILE A 87 -4.70 7.44 17.97
N GLN A 88 -6.01 7.43 17.73
CA GLN A 88 -6.74 6.19 17.43
C GLN A 88 -6.30 5.57 16.11
N GLU A 89 -6.06 6.38 15.07
CA GLU A 89 -5.51 5.92 13.80
C GLU A 89 -4.16 5.19 13.97
N VAL A 90 -3.26 5.74 14.81
CA VAL A 90 -1.99 5.07 15.12
C VAL A 90 -2.20 3.72 15.79
N LYS A 91 -3.09 3.63 16.77
CA LYS A 91 -3.39 2.37 17.47
C LYS A 91 -3.95 1.32 16.53
N ASN A 92 -4.86 1.73 15.65
CA ASN A 92 -5.49 0.87 14.66
C ASN A 92 -4.49 0.38 13.62
N ALA A 93 -3.70 1.29 13.05
CA ALA A 93 -2.65 0.93 12.09
C ALA A 93 -1.63 -0.03 12.73
N TYR A 94 -1.21 0.23 13.97
CA TYR A 94 -0.30 -0.67 14.67
C TYR A 94 -0.90 -2.06 14.85
N ALA A 95 -2.18 -2.16 15.27
CA ALA A 95 -2.88 -3.44 15.42
C ALA A 95 -3.00 -4.21 14.09
N ALA A 96 -3.18 -3.50 12.97
CA ALA A 96 -3.24 -4.13 11.64
C ALA A 96 -1.85 -4.59 11.17
N TYR A 97 -0.82 -3.74 11.28
CA TYR A 97 0.54 -4.09 10.85
C TYR A 97 1.20 -5.17 11.72
N GLU A 98 0.85 -5.30 13.00
CA GLU A 98 1.34 -6.39 13.85
C GLU A 98 0.86 -7.77 13.39
N ARG A 99 -0.29 -7.80 12.71
CA ARG A 99 -0.92 -9.02 12.21
C ARG A 99 -0.72 -9.23 10.71
N LEU A 100 0.20 -8.49 10.08
CA LEU A 100 0.47 -8.55 8.65
C LEU A 100 0.75 -9.99 8.17
N SER A 101 1.54 -10.76 8.92
CA SER A 101 1.87 -12.16 8.61
C SER A 101 0.67 -13.13 8.69
N GLU A 102 -0.47 -12.71 9.24
CA GLU A 102 -1.70 -13.50 9.28
C GLU A 102 -2.56 -13.30 8.01
N ILE A 103 -2.23 -12.32 7.18
CA ILE A 103 -3.01 -11.97 5.99
C ILE A 103 -2.80 -13.00 4.90
N ASN A 104 -3.91 -13.61 4.45
CA ASN A 104 -3.98 -14.22 3.13
C ASN A 104 -4.44 -13.13 2.14
N PRO A 105 -3.56 -12.58 1.30
CA PRO A 105 -3.87 -11.43 0.46
C PRO A 105 -4.92 -11.72 -0.63
N TYR A 106 -5.25 -12.99 -0.87
CA TYR A 106 -6.26 -13.44 -1.83
C TYR A 106 -7.64 -13.67 -1.21
N ASN A 107 -7.84 -13.24 0.06
CA ASN A 107 -9.08 -13.45 0.80
C ASN A 107 -9.80 -12.12 1.09
N ILE A 108 -10.87 -11.84 0.33
CA ILE A 108 -11.68 -10.63 0.46
C ILE A 108 -12.32 -10.47 1.85
N ARG A 109 -12.62 -11.57 2.55
CA ARG A 109 -13.17 -11.51 3.91
C ARG A 109 -12.11 -10.98 4.89
N GLN A 110 -10.86 -11.37 4.70
CA GLN A 110 -9.76 -10.83 5.51
C GLN A 110 -9.53 -9.35 5.19
N LEU A 111 -9.66 -8.91 3.92
CA LEU A 111 -9.60 -7.48 3.59
C LEU A 111 -10.60 -6.69 4.44
N LYS A 112 -11.87 -7.10 4.46
CA LYS A 112 -12.92 -6.46 5.28
C LYS A 112 -12.60 -6.50 6.77
N GLN A 113 -12.10 -7.64 7.27
CA GLN A 113 -11.67 -7.78 8.66
C GLN A 113 -10.55 -6.81 9.03
N PHE A 114 -9.52 -6.69 8.19
CA PHE A 114 -8.40 -5.79 8.42
C PHE A 114 -8.79 -4.32 8.26
N HIS A 115 -9.71 -4.00 7.34
CA HIS A 115 -10.33 -2.68 7.30
C HIS A 115 -11.05 -2.36 8.62
N GLY A 116 -11.81 -3.33 9.17
CA GLY A 116 -12.45 -3.19 10.47
C GLY A 116 -11.48 -2.92 11.61
N ILE A 117 -10.26 -3.48 11.56
CA ILE A 117 -9.18 -3.15 12.52
C ILE A 117 -8.66 -1.74 12.26
N MET A 118 -8.37 -1.40 10.99
CA MET A 118 -7.76 -0.13 10.59
C MET A 118 -8.64 1.08 10.90
N THR A 119 -9.95 0.92 10.84
CA THR A 119 -10.93 2.01 11.01
C THR A 119 -11.76 1.92 12.30
N LYS A 120 -11.36 1.03 13.21
CA LYS A 120 -12.07 0.81 14.48
C LYS A 120 -12.26 2.11 15.26
N TYR A 121 -13.50 2.42 15.63
CA TYR A 121 -13.92 3.65 16.31
C TYR A 121 -13.74 4.96 15.49
N LEU A 122 -13.47 4.87 14.21
CA LEU A 122 -13.28 6.04 13.35
C LEU A 122 -14.44 6.26 12.38
N VAL A 123 -15.06 5.16 11.90
CA VAL A 123 -16.16 5.19 10.95
C VAL A 123 -17.25 4.16 11.33
N GLU A 124 -18.49 4.43 10.90
CA GLU A 124 -19.61 3.55 11.19
C GLU A 124 -19.57 2.26 10.39
N GLU A 125 -19.24 2.34 9.08
CA GLU A 125 -19.15 1.18 8.17
C GLU A 125 -17.80 0.44 8.27
N SER A 126 -17.24 0.37 9.50
CA SER A 126 -15.94 -0.28 9.72
C SER A 126 -16.00 -1.78 9.37
N GLY A 127 -15.21 -2.20 8.38
CA GLY A 127 -15.18 -3.58 7.89
C GLY A 127 -16.24 -3.91 6.83
N GLU A 128 -17.03 -2.94 6.40
CA GLU A 128 -18.04 -3.09 5.34
C GLU A 128 -17.75 -2.20 4.15
N PHE A 129 -18.15 -2.64 2.96
CA PHE A 129 -18.06 -1.78 1.77
C PHE A 129 -19.04 -0.62 1.92
N ARG A 130 -18.66 0.54 1.37
CA ARG A 130 -19.46 1.75 1.42
C ARG A 130 -20.84 1.56 0.78
N SER A 131 -21.81 2.20 1.38
CA SER A 131 -23.18 2.30 0.85
C SER A 131 -23.41 3.63 0.10
N GLY A 132 -22.58 4.64 0.37
CA GLY A 132 -22.63 5.97 -0.24
C GLY A 132 -21.74 6.13 -1.47
N GLU A 133 -22.02 7.18 -2.25
CA GLU A 133 -21.15 7.59 -3.35
C GLU A 133 -19.92 8.33 -2.80
N GLU A 134 -18.77 8.10 -3.43
CA GLU A 134 -17.50 8.68 -3.02
C GLU A 134 -16.79 9.35 -4.20
N GLY A 135 -16.08 10.44 -3.93
CA GLY A 135 -15.29 11.16 -4.93
C GLY A 135 -14.16 11.96 -4.31
N VAL A 136 -13.15 12.23 -5.10
CA VAL A 136 -12.04 13.10 -4.73
C VAL A 136 -12.29 14.49 -5.30
N PHE A 137 -12.28 15.49 -4.42
CA PHE A 137 -12.56 16.88 -4.77
C PHE A 137 -11.35 17.76 -4.46
N ASN A 138 -11.12 18.75 -5.35
CA ASN A 138 -10.24 19.88 -5.07
C ASN A 138 -11.10 21.14 -5.01
N GLY A 139 -11.40 21.60 -3.79
CA GLY A 139 -12.42 22.61 -3.57
C GLY A 139 -13.79 22.12 -4.06
N ASN A 140 -14.40 22.85 -5.00
CA ASN A 140 -15.70 22.49 -5.60
C ASN A 140 -15.57 21.65 -6.89
N GLN A 141 -14.36 21.35 -7.34
CA GLN A 141 -14.14 20.58 -8.55
C GLN A 141 -13.95 19.09 -8.21
N CYS A 142 -14.81 18.23 -8.76
CA CYS A 142 -14.63 16.80 -8.71
C CYS A 142 -13.44 16.42 -9.63
N ILE A 143 -12.38 15.87 -9.05
CA ILE A 143 -11.21 15.37 -9.77
C ILE A 143 -11.43 13.94 -10.22
N PHE A 144 -12.03 13.14 -9.35
CA PHE A 144 -12.31 11.73 -9.60
C PHE A 144 -13.62 11.35 -8.89
N MET A 145 -14.48 10.63 -9.60
CA MET A 145 -15.67 10.01 -9.03
C MET A 145 -15.46 8.50 -9.02
N ALA A 146 -15.48 7.92 -7.83
CA ALA A 146 -15.38 6.47 -7.69
C ALA A 146 -16.59 5.76 -8.35
N PRO A 147 -16.47 4.49 -8.74
CA PRO A 147 -17.59 3.71 -9.25
C PRO A 147 -18.80 3.75 -8.31
N PRO A 148 -20.04 3.66 -8.83
CA PRO A 148 -21.24 3.62 -8.01
C PRO A 148 -21.17 2.57 -6.90
N ALA A 149 -21.65 2.91 -5.68
CA ALA A 149 -21.56 2.04 -4.51
C ALA A 149 -22.14 0.64 -4.75
N GLN A 150 -23.20 0.54 -5.56
CA GLN A 150 -23.85 -0.72 -5.90
C GLN A 150 -22.95 -1.69 -6.69
N LEU A 151 -21.95 -1.15 -7.42
CA LEU A 151 -20.99 -1.96 -8.20
C LEU A 151 -19.79 -2.41 -7.38
N VAL A 152 -19.52 -1.78 -6.22
CA VAL A 152 -18.34 -2.07 -5.41
C VAL A 152 -18.20 -3.56 -5.05
N PRO A 153 -19.25 -4.27 -4.59
CA PRO A 153 -19.11 -5.70 -4.28
C PRO A 153 -18.69 -6.53 -5.47
N GLN A 154 -19.25 -6.25 -6.65
CA GLN A 154 -18.91 -6.96 -7.89
C GLN A 154 -17.47 -6.67 -8.32
N LEU A 155 -17.07 -5.38 -8.38
CA LEU A 155 -15.73 -4.97 -8.78
C LEU A 155 -14.65 -5.56 -7.85
N MET A 156 -14.92 -5.60 -6.55
CA MET A 156 -14.02 -6.21 -5.58
C MET A 156 -13.93 -7.73 -5.72
N ASP A 157 -15.02 -8.42 -6.04
CA ASP A 157 -15.00 -9.86 -6.31
C ASP A 157 -14.23 -10.18 -7.60
N GLU A 158 -14.41 -9.39 -8.65
CA GLU A 158 -13.66 -9.47 -9.90
C GLU A 158 -12.15 -9.27 -9.65
N LEU A 159 -11.76 -8.22 -8.90
CA LEU A 159 -10.37 -7.95 -8.55
C LEU A 159 -9.72 -9.13 -7.80
N PHE A 160 -10.42 -9.68 -6.80
CA PHE A 160 -9.90 -10.82 -6.03
C PHE A 160 -9.88 -12.13 -6.82
N THR A 161 -10.79 -12.30 -7.78
CA THR A 161 -10.78 -13.44 -8.71
C THR A 161 -9.58 -13.35 -9.63
N TRP A 162 -9.37 -12.18 -10.26
CA TRP A 162 -8.20 -11.93 -11.07
C TRP A 162 -6.89 -12.17 -10.30
N MET A 163 -6.77 -11.67 -9.06
CA MET A 163 -5.57 -11.90 -8.25
C MET A 163 -5.27 -13.39 -8.04
N LYS A 164 -6.29 -14.20 -7.80
CA LYS A 164 -6.13 -15.66 -7.61
C LYS A 164 -5.67 -16.35 -8.88
N GLU A 165 -6.14 -15.92 -10.04
CA GLU A 165 -5.74 -16.46 -11.33
C GLU A 165 -4.35 -15.98 -11.74
N ALA A 166 -4.02 -14.73 -11.42
CA ALA A 166 -2.75 -14.10 -11.80
C ALA A 166 -1.57 -14.49 -10.90
N LYS A 167 -1.80 -14.95 -9.67
CA LYS A 167 -0.74 -15.16 -8.65
C LYS A 167 0.42 -16.06 -9.11
N ASP A 168 0.14 -17.02 -9.97
CA ASP A 168 1.14 -17.99 -10.45
C ASP A 168 1.79 -17.57 -11.78
N ASN A 169 1.23 -16.53 -12.46
CA ASN A 169 1.63 -16.10 -13.79
C ASN A 169 2.16 -14.65 -13.83
N VAL A 170 1.81 -13.82 -12.85
CA VAL A 170 2.21 -12.42 -12.76
C VAL A 170 3.18 -12.25 -11.60
N HIS A 171 4.30 -11.56 -11.85
CA HIS A 171 5.29 -11.32 -10.80
C HIS A 171 4.69 -10.51 -9.64
N PRO A 172 4.91 -10.88 -8.35
CA PRO A 172 4.28 -10.23 -7.20
C PRO A 172 4.50 -8.71 -7.08
N LEU A 173 5.62 -8.19 -7.55
CA LEU A 173 5.87 -6.75 -7.63
C LEU A 173 4.88 -6.03 -8.55
N ILE A 174 4.48 -6.68 -9.63
CA ILE A 174 3.49 -6.14 -10.59
C ILE A 174 2.09 -6.36 -10.04
N LEU A 175 1.77 -7.58 -9.62
CA LEU A 175 0.47 -7.93 -9.06
C LEU A 175 0.08 -7.02 -7.90
N SER A 176 1.01 -6.73 -6.98
CA SER A 176 0.75 -5.82 -5.85
C SER A 176 0.51 -4.37 -6.29
N SER A 177 1.20 -3.93 -7.35
CA SER A 177 1.03 -2.57 -7.89
C SER A 177 -0.31 -2.43 -8.62
N VAL A 178 -0.70 -3.43 -9.43
CA VAL A 178 -2.03 -3.47 -10.07
C VAL A 178 -3.13 -3.48 -9.01
N PHE A 179 -3.03 -4.38 -8.03
CA PHE A 179 -4.02 -4.41 -6.93
C PHE A 179 -4.14 -3.06 -6.24
N HIS A 180 -3.01 -2.42 -5.91
CA HIS A 180 -3.00 -1.14 -5.22
C HIS A 180 -3.75 -0.06 -6.02
N TYR A 181 -3.47 0.05 -7.31
CA TYR A 181 -4.12 1.00 -8.19
C TYR A 181 -5.63 0.73 -8.32
N GLU A 182 -6.01 -0.51 -8.66
CA GLU A 182 -7.41 -0.92 -8.83
C GLU A 182 -8.21 -0.72 -7.54
N PHE A 183 -7.62 -1.04 -6.39
CA PHE A 183 -8.26 -0.84 -5.11
C PHE A 183 -8.54 0.64 -4.82
N VAL A 184 -7.57 1.52 -5.11
CA VAL A 184 -7.75 2.97 -4.96
C VAL A 184 -8.77 3.50 -5.96
N PHE A 185 -8.82 2.96 -7.17
CA PHE A 185 -9.81 3.30 -8.20
C PHE A 185 -11.23 2.88 -7.79
N ILE A 186 -11.43 1.65 -7.34
CA ILE A 186 -12.73 1.14 -6.88
C ILE A 186 -13.20 1.92 -5.65
N HIS A 187 -12.25 2.32 -4.78
CA HIS A 187 -12.52 3.06 -3.54
C HIS A 187 -13.60 2.40 -2.67
N PRO A 188 -13.38 1.13 -2.25
CA PRO A 188 -14.47 0.31 -1.75
C PRO A 188 -15.02 0.69 -0.37
N PHE A 189 -14.37 1.55 0.38
CA PHE A 189 -14.75 1.92 1.74
C PHE A 189 -15.04 3.43 1.85
N SER A 190 -15.77 3.82 2.88
CA SER A 190 -16.05 5.23 3.18
C SER A 190 -14.85 6.01 3.74
N ASP A 191 -13.85 5.33 4.31
CA ASP A 191 -12.57 5.89 4.77
C ASP A 191 -11.52 4.77 4.81
N GLY A 192 -10.23 5.12 4.83
CA GLY A 192 -9.14 4.17 5.00
C GLY A 192 -8.68 3.46 3.73
N ASN A 193 -9.21 3.82 2.56
CA ASN A 193 -8.83 3.17 1.30
C ASN A 193 -7.33 3.25 1.01
N GLY A 194 -6.70 4.41 1.14
CA GLY A 194 -5.27 4.57 0.94
C GLY A 194 -4.43 3.75 1.93
N ARG A 195 -4.80 3.76 3.22
CA ARG A 195 -4.14 2.95 4.26
C ARG A 195 -4.24 1.45 3.99
N MET A 196 -5.42 1.00 3.54
CA MET A 196 -5.65 -0.40 3.18
C MET A 196 -4.92 -0.81 1.91
N ALA A 197 -4.88 0.05 0.88
CA ALA A 197 -4.14 -0.21 -0.35
C ALA A 197 -2.65 -0.46 -0.06
N ARG A 198 -2.03 0.39 0.76
CA ARG A 198 -0.63 0.25 1.17
C ARG A 198 -0.38 -0.99 2.03
N LEU A 199 -1.24 -1.25 3.02
CA LEU A 199 -1.15 -2.47 3.83
C LEU A 199 -1.25 -3.73 2.97
N TRP A 200 -2.21 -3.76 2.04
CA TRP A 200 -2.44 -4.92 1.18
C TRP A 200 -1.34 -5.12 0.14
N HIS A 201 -0.81 -4.03 -0.41
CA HIS A 201 0.39 -4.07 -1.24
C HIS A 201 1.55 -4.78 -0.52
N THR A 202 1.81 -4.37 0.73
CA THR A 202 2.84 -4.99 1.56
C THR A 202 2.50 -6.45 1.89
N ALA A 203 1.23 -6.78 2.11
CA ALA A 203 0.78 -8.16 2.37
C ALA A 203 1.05 -9.08 1.16
N ILE A 204 0.73 -8.64 -0.06
CA ILE A 204 1.02 -9.40 -1.29
C ILE A 204 2.53 -9.62 -1.45
N LEU A 205 3.33 -8.59 -1.22
CA LEU A 205 4.80 -8.71 -1.32
C LEU A 205 5.38 -9.60 -0.21
N SER A 206 4.83 -9.56 1.00
CA SER A 206 5.32 -10.38 2.11
C SER A 206 4.92 -11.86 1.98
N ASP A 207 3.81 -12.17 1.32
CA ASP A 207 3.42 -13.53 0.93
C ASP A 207 4.47 -14.15 -0.03
N TRP A 208 5.01 -13.34 -0.94
CA TRP A 208 6.10 -13.76 -1.83
C TRP A 208 7.45 -13.81 -1.11
N LYS A 209 7.81 -12.78 -0.37
CA LYS A 209 9.09 -12.66 0.37
C LYS A 209 8.86 -12.03 1.73
N PRO A 210 8.96 -12.78 2.84
CA PRO A 210 8.68 -12.28 4.20
C PRO A 210 9.46 -11.02 4.60
N VAL A 211 10.60 -10.77 3.98
CA VAL A 211 11.41 -9.56 4.23
C VAL A 211 10.63 -8.27 3.99
N PHE A 212 9.63 -8.27 3.09
CA PHE A 212 8.80 -7.11 2.79
C PHE A 212 7.95 -6.65 3.98
N GLU A 213 7.64 -7.52 4.92
CA GLU A 213 6.97 -7.13 6.18
C GLU A 213 7.73 -6.01 6.93
N TYR A 214 9.05 -5.92 6.67
CA TYR A 214 9.94 -5.00 7.38
C TYR A 214 10.58 -3.93 6.48
N ILE A 215 10.13 -3.82 5.23
CA ILE A 215 10.61 -2.82 4.29
C ILE A 215 9.59 -1.68 4.23
N PRO A 216 9.93 -0.46 4.71
CA PRO A 216 8.98 0.64 4.81
C PRO A 216 8.77 1.31 3.44
N ILE A 217 8.05 0.65 2.52
CA ILE A 217 7.71 1.15 1.18
C ILE A 217 6.93 2.46 1.31
N GLU A 218 6.04 2.56 2.28
CA GLU A 218 5.25 3.74 2.58
C GLU A 218 6.10 4.99 2.80
N SER A 219 7.33 4.82 3.29
CA SER A 219 8.23 5.97 3.48
C SER A 219 8.78 6.54 2.17
N GLN A 220 8.83 5.76 1.10
CA GLN A 220 9.14 6.29 -0.22
C GLN A 220 7.91 6.94 -0.84
N ILE A 221 6.74 6.34 -0.69
CA ILE A 221 5.48 6.94 -1.15
C ILE A 221 5.28 8.30 -0.48
N GLU A 222 5.48 8.41 0.85
CA GLU A 222 5.41 9.69 1.57
C GLU A 222 6.40 10.73 1.01
N LYS A 223 7.63 10.32 0.74
CA LYS A 223 8.68 11.20 0.23
C LYS A 223 8.38 11.72 -1.18
N PHE A 224 7.69 10.94 -1.99
CA PHE A 224 7.32 11.23 -3.38
C PHE A 224 5.79 11.26 -3.51
N GLN A 225 5.11 11.91 -2.56
CA GLN A 225 3.65 11.89 -2.45
C GLN A 225 2.96 12.58 -3.63
N ASP A 226 3.53 13.67 -4.14
CA ASP A 226 2.98 14.38 -5.29
C ASP A 226 3.04 13.52 -6.55
N GLU A 227 4.16 12.82 -6.78
CA GLU A 227 4.33 11.90 -7.90
C GLU A 227 3.44 10.66 -7.76
N TYR A 228 3.18 10.21 -6.53
CA TYR A 228 2.24 9.12 -6.25
C TYR A 228 0.83 9.48 -6.70
N TYR A 229 0.33 10.66 -6.33
CA TYR A 229 -1.00 11.10 -6.74
C TYR A 229 -1.06 11.46 -8.23
N ASP A 230 0.01 12.01 -8.81
CA ASP A 230 0.12 12.23 -10.25
C ASP A 230 0.03 10.92 -11.03
N ALA A 231 0.76 9.88 -10.62
CA ALA A 231 0.71 8.58 -11.25
C ALA A 231 -0.71 7.98 -11.22
N ILE A 232 -1.41 8.05 -10.08
CA ILE A 232 -2.81 7.61 -9.96
C ILE A 232 -3.71 8.40 -10.92
N SER A 233 -3.60 9.73 -10.92
CA SER A 233 -4.41 10.61 -11.75
C SER A 233 -4.21 10.36 -13.24
N ARG A 234 -2.97 10.18 -13.66
CA ARG A 234 -2.62 9.86 -15.06
C ARG A 234 -3.14 8.49 -15.49
N CYS A 235 -3.09 7.49 -14.62
CA CYS A 235 -3.72 6.19 -14.86
C CYS A 235 -5.24 6.30 -15.02
N HIS A 236 -5.92 7.12 -14.20
CA HIS A 236 -7.36 7.38 -14.34
C HIS A 236 -7.71 7.97 -15.71
N VAL A 237 -6.86 8.87 -16.23
CA VAL A 237 -7.07 9.50 -17.56
C VAL A 237 -6.76 8.52 -18.69
N ALA A 238 -5.69 7.73 -18.54
CA ALA A 238 -5.27 6.77 -19.55
C ALA A 238 -6.15 5.51 -19.61
N GLY A 239 -6.83 5.17 -18.51
CA GLY A 239 -7.61 3.93 -18.38
C GLY A 239 -6.72 2.68 -18.25
N GLU A 240 -5.48 2.84 -17.76
CA GLU A 240 -4.52 1.74 -17.57
C GLU A 240 -3.64 1.97 -16.33
N SER A 241 -3.03 0.92 -15.78
CA SER A 241 -2.23 0.98 -14.55
C SER A 241 -0.71 1.07 -14.76
N THR A 242 -0.21 1.10 -16.00
CA THR A 242 1.23 1.02 -16.32
C THR A 242 2.05 2.10 -15.63
N ILE A 243 1.61 3.36 -15.67
CA ILE A 243 2.32 4.50 -15.06
C ILE A 243 2.46 4.30 -13.54
N PHE A 244 1.44 3.77 -12.89
CA PHE A 244 1.46 3.49 -11.47
C PHE A 244 2.38 2.31 -11.13
N ILE A 245 2.40 1.27 -11.97
CA ILE A 245 3.33 0.13 -11.83
C ILE A 245 4.77 0.63 -11.91
N GLU A 246 5.11 1.43 -12.93
CA GLU A 246 6.45 2.03 -13.09
C GLU A 246 6.84 2.86 -11.87
N PHE A 247 5.95 3.72 -11.39
CA PHE A 247 6.17 4.49 -10.17
C PHE A 247 6.49 3.58 -8.98
N MET A 248 5.66 2.58 -8.69
CA MET A 248 5.85 1.69 -7.53
C MET A 248 7.15 0.89 -7.61
N LEU A 249 7.49 0.36 -8.79
CA LEU A 249 8.75 -0.34 -9.00
C LEU A 249 9.96 0.58 -8.77
N ALA A 250 9.92 1.82 -9.28
CA ALA A 250 10.97 2.80 -9.04
C ALA A 250 11.13 3.11 -7.54
N GLN A 251 10.01 3.30 -6.79
CA GLN A 251 10.08 3.55 -5.35
C GLN A 251 10.67 2.36 -4.58
N ILE A 252 10.28 1.14 -4.91
CA ILE A 252 10.85 -0.08 -4.31
C ILE A 252 12.35 -0.18 -4.65
N CYS A 253 12.74 0.10 -5.89
CA CYS A 253 14.15 0.08 -6.31
C CYS A 253 15.01 1.07 -5.50
N LEU A 254 14.49 2.28 -5.26
CA LEU A 254 15.19 3.34 -4.50
C LEU A 254 15.44 2.96 -3.03
N LEU A 255 14.58 2.16 -2.42
CA LEU A 255 14.79 1.69 -1.04
C LEU A 255 16.09 0.88 -0.87
N TYR A 256 16.55 0.24 -1.94
CA TYR A 256 17.75 -0.59 -1.93
C TYR A 256 18.98 0.10 -2.50
N THR A 257 18.82 1.27 -3.12
CA THR A 257 19.94 2.05 -3.72
C THR A 257 20.38 3.21 -2.85
N SER A 258 19.57 3.62 -1.85
CA SER A 258 19.96 4.66 -0.90
C SER A 258 21.16 4.17 -0.06
N PRO A 259 22.29 4.91 -0.01
CA PRO A 259 23.44 4.51 0.78
C PRO A 259 23.01 4.35 2.25
N SER A 260 23.37 3.21 2.83
CA SER A 260 23.20 3.00 4.27
C SER A 260 23.96 4.11 5.02
N PRO A 261 23.38 4.71 6.09
CA PRO A 261 24.12 5.65 6.94
C PRO A 261 25.41 5.08 7.54
N ARG A 262 25.72 3.80 7.30
CA ARG A 262 26.89 3.06 7.77
C ARG A 262 27.95 2.81 6.72
N ASP A 263 27.76 3.24 5.47
CA ASP A 263 28.87 3.18 4.51
C ASP A 263 29.94 4.17 4.97
N PRO A 264 31.16 3.69 5.31
CA PRO A 264 32.23 4.59 5.70
C PRO A 264 32.50 5.51 4.53
N LYS A 265 32.37 6.84 4.77
CA LYS A 265 32.85 7.82 3.81
C LYS A 265 34.31 7.48 3.52
N THR A 266 34.60 6.97 2.34
CA THR A 266 35.95 6.91 1.85
C THR A 266 36.41 8.35 1.67
N SER A 267 37.00 8.91 2.72
CA SER A 267 37.76 10.14 2.63
C SER A 267 38.97 9.88 1.74
N ARG A 268 38.98 10.50 0.58
CA ARG A 268 40.21 10.85 -0.14
C ARG A 268 40.59 12.26 0.24
#